data_720881f02f5a8675c7694bc4b9644709
#
_entry.id   720881f02f5a8675c7694bc4b9644709
#
_cell.length_a   1.000
_cell.length_b   1.000
_cell.length_c   1.000
_cell.angle_alpha   90.00
_cell.angle_beta   90.00
_cell.angle_gamma   90.00
#
_symmetry.space_group_name_H-M   'P 1'
#
loop_
_entity.id
_entity.type
_entity.pdbx_description
1 polymer ?
#
loop_
_entity_poly.entity_id
_entity_poly.type
_entity_poly.pdbx_seq_one_letter_code
_entity_poly.pdbx_strand_id
1 'polypeptide(L)'
;MASQKLYLVPLENALTRLEEGYMRYQKDIADTQIRDGLIQRYEFTYEFSHKMLKRYLEGTSPNPEVFDAMPFADLIRSGNEQSLLLSDWGKWKLFREMRAKSSHTYDEGIALEVISVIPDFILEAKALLERLQLRNA
;
A
#
# COMPACT_ATOMS: atom_id res chain seq x y z
N MET A 1 6.24 26.81 -10.77
CA MET A 1 5.33 25.98 -11.56
C MET A 1 4.55 25.05 -10.62
N ALA A 2 3.24 25.07 -10.72
CA ALA A 2 2.42 24.20 -9.88
C ALA A 2 2.60 22.76 -10.31
N SER A 3 2.84 21.87 -9.34
CA SER A 3 2.86 20.43 -9.61
C SER A 3 1.46 19.96 -9.96
N GLN A 4 1.36 18.96 -10.83
CA GLN A 4 0.08 18.36 -11.16
C GLN A 4 -0.49 17.64 -9.94
N LYS A 5 -1.79 17.77 -9.74
CA LYS A 5 -2.47 17.01 -8.70
C LYS A 5 -2.47 15.53 -9.06
N LEU A 6 -2.32 14.68 -8.06
CA LEU A 6 -2.41 13.25 -8.24
C LEU A 6 -3.89 12.83 -8.35
N TYR A 7 -4.13 11.85 -9.20
CA TYR A 7 -5.43 11.21 -9.27
C TYR A 7 -5.45 10.06 -8.24
N LEU A 8 -6.03 10.33 -7.08
CA LEU A 8 -6.00 9.43 -5.93
C LEU A 8 -7.20 8.48 -5.85
N VAL A 9 -8.17 8.60 -6.76
CA VAL A 9 -9.39 7.77 -6.73
C VAL A 9 -9.09 6.27 -6.78
N PRO A 10 -8.14 5.75 -7.59
CA PRO A 10 -7.84 4.33 -7.56
C PRO A 10 -7.36 3.82 -6.20
N LEU A 11 -6.50 4.59 -5.51
CA LEU A 11 -6.04 4.23 -4.17
C LEU A 11 -7.20 4.28 -3.17
N GLU A 12 -8.01 5.32 -3.24
CA GLU A 12 -9.17 5.48 -2.37
C GLU A 12 -10.14 4.30 -2.50
N ASN A 13 -10.46 3.92 -3.74
CA ASN A 13 -11.37 2.80 -4.00
C ASN A 13 -10.76 1.46 -3.54
N ALA A 14 -9.48 1.24 -3.81
CA ALA A 14 -8.80 0.02 -3.40
C ALA A 14 -8.78 -0.12 -1.87
N LEU A 15 -8.49 0.96 -1.17
CA LEU A 15 -8.46 0.97 0.29
C LEU A 15 -9.84 0.70 0.88
N THR A 16 -10.89 1.33 0.35
CA THR A 16 -12.26 1.09 0.79
C THR A 16 -12.63 -0.39 0.65
N ARG A 17 -12.31 -0.99 -0.48
CA ARG A 17 -12.58 -2.40 -0.73
C ARG A 17 -11.75 -3.31 0.17
N LEU A 18 -10.51 -2.93 0.47
CA LEU A 18 -9.68 -3.69 1.39
C LEU A 18 -10.28 -3.69 2.80
N GLU A 19 -10.73 -2.55 3.29
CA GLU A 19 -11.38 -2.44 4.59
C GLU A 19 -12.66 -3.28 4.65
N GLU A 20 -13.51 -3.17 3.63
CA GLU A 20 -14.74 -3.96 3.53
C GLU A 20 -14.43 -5.46 3.49
N GLY A 21 -13.42 -5.85 2.72
CA GLY A 21 -13.00 -7.24 2.60
C GLY A 21 -12.49 -7.81 3.91
N TYR A 22 -11.74 -7.01 4.67
CA TYR A 22 -11.24 -7.43 5.96
C TYR A 22 -12.39 -7.64 6.96
N MET A 23 -13.34 -6.73 6.99
CA MET A 23 -14.53 -6.86 7.84
C MET A 23 -15.33 -8.11 7.48
N ARG A 24 -15.48 -8.38 6.18
CA ARG A 24 -16.19 -9.58 5.72
C ARG A 24 -15.46 -10.85 6.10
N TYR A 25 -14.15 -10.87 5.97
CA TYR A 25 -13.30 -12.01 6.35
C TYR A 25 -13.44 -12.34 7.84
N GLN A 26 -13.49 -11.31 8.70
CA GLN A 26 -13.61 -11.50 10.14
C GLN A 26 -14.92 -12.19 10.54
N LYS A 27 -15.96 -12.10 9.72
CA LYS A 27 -17.25 -12.76 9.98
C LYS A 27 -17.25 -14.24 9.59
N ASP A 28 -16.31 -14.68 8.76
CA ASP A 28 -16.22 -16.07 8.32
C ASP A 28 -14.79 -16.41 7.90
N ILE A 29 -13.91 -16.55 8.90
CA ILE A 29 -12.49 -16.78 8.68
C ILE A 29 -12.19 -18.17 8.05
N ALA A 30 -13.16 -19.07 8.00
CA ALA A 30 -13.00 -20.38 7.39
C ALA A 30 -13.29 -20.37 5.89
N ASP A 31 -13.88 -19.32 5.36
CA ASP A 31 -14.20 -19.22 3.94
C ASP A 31 -12.96 -18.81 3.13
N THR A 32 -12.40 -19.78 2.40
CA THR A 32 -11.17 -19.57 1.65
C THR A 32 -11.37 -18.66 0.43
N GLN A 33 -12.57 -18.60 -0.15
CA GLN A 33 -12.85 -17.68 -1.25
C GLN A 33 -12.83 -16.23 -0.77
N ILE A 34 -13.42 -15.97 0.38
CA ILE A 34 -13.39 -14.62 0.98
C ILE A 34 -11.95 -14.25 1.32
N ARG A 35 -11.18 -15.17 1.90
CA ARG A 35 -9.78 -14.97 2.23
C ARG A 35 -8.96 -14.62 0.98
N ASP A 36 -9.12 -15.39 -0.09
CA ASP A 36 -8.36 -15.18 -1.32
C ASP A 36 -8.74 -13.85 -1.98
N GLY A 37 -10.01 -13.49 -1.93
CA GLY A 37 -10.47 -12.17 -2.40
C GLY A 37 -9.89 -11.03 -1.59
N LEU A 38 -9.79 -11.20 -0.28
CA LEU A 38 -9.16 -10.21 0.59
C LEU A 38 -7.68 -10.02 0.25
N ILE A 39 -6.96 -11.12 0.02
CA ILE A 39 -5.55 -11.06 -0.36
C ILE A 39 -5.38 -10.30 -1.69
N GLN A 40 -6.25 -10.53 -2.66
CA GLN A 40 -6.22 -9.81 -3.92
C GLN A 40 -6.44 -8.30 -3.70
N ARG A 41 -7.33 -7.93 -2.81
CA ARG A 41 -7.57 -6.52 -2.46
C ARG A 41 -6.34 -5.90 -1.77
N TYR A 42 -5.62 -6.67 -0.96
CA TYR A 42 -4.34 -6.24 -0.40
C TYR A 42 -3.33 -5.95 -1.52
N GLU A 43 -3.22 -6.84 -2.51
CA GLU A 43 -2.31 -6.66 -3.64
C GLU A 43 -2.60 -5.35 -4.39
N PHE A 44 -3.85 -5.09 -4.70
CA PHE A 44 -4.25 -3.86 -5.40
C PHE A 44 -3.91 -2.62 -4.57
N THR A 45 -4.23 -2.64 -3.29
CA THR A 45 -3.99 -1.48 -2.42
C THR A 45 -2.49 -1.22 -2.26
N TYR A 46 -1.69 -2.28 -2.13
CA TYR A 46 -0.24 -2.16 -2.08
C TYR A 46 0.31 -1.50 -3.35
N GLU A 47 -0.09 -2.00 -4.51
CA GLU A 47 0.39 -1.48 -5.79
C GLU A 47 0.03 0.00 -5.98
N PHE A 48 -1.20 0.38 -5.67
CA PHE A 48 -1.61 1.78 -5.77
C PHE A 48 -0.92 2.67 -4.75
N SER A 49 -0.68 2.17 -3.54
CA SER A 49 0.06 2.92 -2.51
C SER A 49 1.48 3.22 -2.97
N HIS A 50 2.18 2.22 -3.47
CA HIS A 50 3.54 2.35 -4.01
C HIS A 50 3.57 3.35 -5.18
N LYS A 51 2.65 3.18 -6.12
CA LYS A 51 2.56 4.03 -7.31
C LYS A 51 2.29 5.50 -6.96
N MET A 52 1.36 5.75 -6.06
CA MET A 52 1.01 7.12 -5.69
C MET A 52 2.11 7.79 -4.89
N LEU A 53 2.78 7.06 -4.00
CA LEU A 53 3.95 7.56 -3.28
C LEU A 53 5.04 7.98 -4.27
N LYS A 54 5.38 7.11 -5.20
CA LYS A 54 6.42 7.38 -6.19
C LYS A 54 6.07 8.59 -7.04
N ARG A 55 4.84 8.67 -7.53
CA ARG A 55 4.37 9.80 -8.36
C ARG A 55 4.43 11.12 -7.60
N TYR A 56 4.06 11.11 -6.33
CA TYR A 56 4.16 12.33 -5.52
C TYR A 56 5.60 12.80 -5.39
N LEU A 57 6.51 11.86 -5.08
CA LEU A 57 7.93 12.18 -4.91
C LEU A 57 8.54 12.69 -6.22
N GLU A 58 8.19 12.07 -7.34
CA GLU A 58 8.61 12.54 -8.66
C GLU A 58 8.11 13.95 -8.95
N GLY A 59 6.83 14.19 -8.68
CA GLY A 59 6.19 15.48 -8.97
C GLY A 59 6.68 16.65 -8.12
N THR A 60 7.29 16.36 -6.96
CA THR A 60 7.81 17.39 -6.06
C THR A 60 9.32 17.48 -6.07
N SER A 61 9.99 16.70 -6.89
CA SER A 61 11.45 16.69 -7.00
C SER A 61 11.92 17.54 -8.17
N PRO A 62 13.03 18.28 -8.01
CA PRO A 62 13.67 18.96 -9.16
C PRO A 62 14.31 17.97 -10.14
N ASN A 63 14.56 16.74 -9.69
CA ASN A 63 15.17 15.68 -10.52
C ASN A 63 14.30 14.41 -10.45
N PRO A 64 13.10 14.40 -11.09
CA PRO A 64 12.19 13.25 -10.98
C PRO A 64 12.78 11.94 -11.49
N GLU A 65 13.72 11.99 -12.44
CA GLU A 65 14.38 10.80 -12.97
C GLU A 65 15.19 10.02 -11.92
N VAL A 66 15.51 10.63 -10.79
CA VAL A 66 16.23 9.95 -9.71
C VAL A 66 15.43 8.79 -9.14
N PHE A 67 14.10 8.85 -9.26
CA PHE A 67 13.21 7.80 -8.75
C PHE A 67 13.05 6.62 -9.71
N ASP A 68 13.50 6.72 -10.95
CA ASP A 68 13.28 5.66 -11.96
C ASP A 68 13.96 4.35 -11.57
N ALA A 69 15.19 4.42 -11.06
CA ALA A 69 15.94 3.25 -10.66
C ALA A 69 16.21 3.19 -9.16
N MET A 70 15.45 3.97 -8.38
CA MET A 70 15.64 4.03 -6.93
C MET A 70 15.22 2.72 -6.27
N PRO A 71 16.09 2.12 -5.42
CA PRO A 71 15.69 0.95 -4.64
C PRO A 71 14.47 1.26 -3.76
N PHE A 72 13.63 0.26 -3.56
CA PHE A 72 12.40 0.44 -2.80
C PHE A 72 12.65 0.97 -1.38
N ALA A 73 13.71 0.49 -0.72
CA ALA A 73 14.07 0.98 0.62
C ALA A 73 14.33 2.49 0.62
N ASP A 74 14.99 3.00 -0.43
CA ASP A 74 15.28 4.43 -0.54
C ASP A 74 14.02 5.25 -0.85
N LEU A 75 13.10 4.66 -1.62
CA LEU A 75 11.80 5.28 -1.87
C LEU A 75 11.02 5.46 -0.55
N ILE A 76 11.02 4.43 0.29
CA ILE A 76 10.36 4.50 1.60
C ILE A 76 11.03 5.54 2.50
N ARG A 77 12.36 5.60 2.51
CA ARG A 77 13.08 6.64 3.27
C ARG A 77 12.72 8.03 2.79
N SER A 78 12.63 8.22 1.47
CA SER A 78 12.20 9.51 0.90
C SER A 78 10.78 9.87 1.33
N GLY A 79 9.88 8.89 1.33
CA GLY A 79 8.51 9.10 1.82
C GLY A 79 8.47 9.48 3.30
N ASN A 80 9.32 8.85 4.12
CA ASN A 80 9.44 9.19 5.54
C ASN A 80 10.01 10.59 5.75
N GLU A 81 11.02 10.96 4.99
CA GLU A 81 11.60 12.32 5.05
C GLU A 81 10.56 13.39 4.76
N GLN A 82 9.59 13.09 3.90
CA GLN A 82 8.50 13.99 3.57
C GLN A 82 7.28 13.84 4.47
N SER A 83 7.38 13.04 5.51
CA SER A 83 6.29 12.80 6.49
C SER A 83 5.03 12.22 5.85
N LEU A 84 5.18 11.41 4.81
CA LEU A 84 4.06 10.78 4.10
C LEU A 84 3.66 9.44 4.70
N LEU A 85 4.57 8.76 5.40
CA LEU A 85 4.36 7.41 5.87
C LEU A 85 4.27 7.35 7.39
N LEU A 86 3.50 6.38 7.91
CA LEU A 86 3.43 6.10 9.34
C LEU A 86 4.66 5.36 9.83
N SER A 87 5.14 4.41 9.02
CA SER A 87 6.15 3.44 9.42
C SER A 87 7.42 3.59 8.60
N ASP A 88 8.51 3.12 9.17
CA ASP A 88 9.82 3.12 8.51
C ASP A 88 9.99 1.89 7.61
N TRP A 89 11.21 1.70 7.12
CA TRP A 89 11.55 0.61 6.22
C TRP A 89 11.28 -0.77 6.82
N GLY A 90 11.49 -0.95 8.13
CA GLY A 90 11.26 -2.26 8.75
C GLY A 90 9.86 -2.80 8.51
N LYS A 91 8.85 -1.93 8.65
CA LYS A 91 7.45 -2.29 8.41
C LYS A 91 7.16 -2.45 6.93
N TRP A 92 7.63 -1.52 6.10
CA TRP A 92 7.41 -1.58 4.66
C TRP A 92 8.10 -2.77 4.00
N LYS A 93 9.25 -3.18 4.54
CA LYS A 93 9.91 -4.41 4.10
C LYS A 93 8.99 -5.62 4.30
N LEU A 94 8.30 -5.69 5.45
CA LEU A 94 7.34 -6.75 5.72
C LEU A 94 6.16 -6.69 4.75
N PHE A 95 5.60 -5.52 4.49
CA PHE A 95 4.51 -5.36 3.52
C PHE A 95 4.93 -5.84 2.14
N ARG A 96 6.15 -5.48 1.72
CA ARG A 96 6.69 -5.91 0.43
C ARG A 96 6.88 -7.43 0.36
N GLU A 97 7.41 -8.02 1.42
CA GLU A 97 7.59 -9.49 1.49
C GLU A 97 6.24 -10.21 1.39
N MET A 98 5.23 -9.71 2.08
CA MET A 98 3.89 -10.30 2.02
C MET A 98 3.26 -10.11 0.64
N ARG A 99 3.50 -8.96 -0.02
CA ARG A 99 3.04 -8.76 -1.40
C ARG A 99 3.67 -9.79 -2.35
N ALA A 100 4.96 -10.07 -2.18
CA ALA A 100 5.64 -11.09 -2.99
C ALA A 100 5.08 -12.49 -2.72
N LYS A 101 4.80 -12.81 -1.45
CA LYS A 101 4.23 -14.11 -1.07
C LYS A 101 2.77 -14.28 -1.46
N SER A 102 2.05 -13.20 -1.71
CA SER A 102 0.61 -13.25 -1.98
C SER A 102 0.25 -13.99 -3.25
N SER A 103 1.21 -14.25 -4.13
CA SER A 103 1.00 -15.10 -5.32
C SER A 103 1.06 -16.60 -5.01
N HIS A 104 1.38 -16.99 -3.77
CA HIS A 104 1.53 -18.38 -3.35
C HIS A 104 0.51 -18.79 -2.28
N THR A 105 -0.69 -18.22 -2.34
CA THR A 105 -1.74 -18.43 -1.33
C THR A 105 -2.45 -19.77 -1.44
N TYR A 106 -2.09 -20.60 -2.43
CA TYR A 106 -2.45 -22.01 -2.41
C TYR A 106 -1.84 -22.73 -1.20
N ASP A 107 -0.76 -22.22 -0.64
CA ASP A 107 -0.20 -22.66 0.64
C ASP A 107 -0.93 -21.92 1.76
N GLU A 108 -1.64 -22.66 2.60
CA GLU A 108 -2.46 -22.06 3.64
C GLU A 108 -1.66 -21.27 4.67
N GLY A 109 -0.48 -21.76 5.04
CA GLY A 109 0.40 -21.05 5.97
C GLY A 109 0.81 -19.68 5.43
N ILE A 110 1.14 -19.64 4.15
CA ILE A 110 1.49 -18.37 3.48
C ILE A 110 0.28 -17.44 3.43
N ALA A 111 -0.90 -17.97 3.08
CA ALA A 111 -2.13 -17.17 3.06
C ALA A 111 -2.38 -16.51 4.40
N LEU A 112 -2.22 -17.24 5.51
CA LEU A 112 -2.43 -16.69 6.85
C LEU A 112 -1.36 -15.67 7.23
N GLU A 113 -0.11 -15.86 6.79
CA GLU A 113 0.93 -14.83 6.99
C GLU A 113 0.56 -13.51 6.30
N VAL A 114 0.09 -13.57 5.05
CA VAL A 114 -0.33 -12.38 4.32
C VAL A 114 -1.48 -11.69 5.04
N ILE A 115 -2.50 -12.46 5.45
CA ILE A 115 -3.64 -11.91 6.19
C ILE A 115 -3.18 -11.18 7.46
N SER A 116 -2.16 -11.71 8.14
CA SER A 116 -1.71 -11.16 9.43
C SER A 116 -1.20 -9.72 9.35
N VAL A 117 -0.74 -9.27 8.18
CA VAL A 117 -0.22 -7.90 8.03
C VAL A 117 -1.28 -6.91 7.54
N ILE A 118 -2.44 -7.39 7.11
CA ILE A 118 -3.46 -6.54 6.51
C ILE A 118 -3.96 -5.43 7.45
N PRO A 119 -4.27 -5.69 8.73
CA PRO A 119 -4.71 -4.61 9.62
C PRO A 119 -3.72 -3.45 9.71
N ASP A 120 -2.43 -3.76 9.87
CA ASP A 120 -1.38 -2.73 9.93
C ASP A 120 -1.24 -2.02 8.59
N PHE A 121 -1.35 -2.76 7.49
CA PHE A 121 -1.24 -2.16 6.17
C PHE A 121 -2.42 -1.22 5.88
N ILE A 122 -3.62 -1.54 6.33
CA ILE A 122 -4.77 -0.65 6.20
C ILE A 122 -4.48 0.70 6.86
N LEU A 123 -3.93 0.68 8.07
CA LEU A 123 -3.57 1.91 8.78
C LEU A 123 -2.51 2.71 8.01
N GLU A 124 -1.53 2.02 7.47
CA GLU A 124 -0.45 2.64 6.69
C GLU A 124 -0.98 3.29 5.42
N ALA A 125 -1.78 2.56 4.64
CA ALA A 125 -2.35 3.05 3.38
C ALA A 125 -3.32 4.20 3.62
N LYS A 126 -4.09 4.13 4.70
CA LYS A 126 -5.03 5.17 5.08
C LYS A 126 -4.30 6.48 5.41
N ALA A 127 -3.22 6.40 6.18
CA ALA A 127 -2.41 7.57 6.51
C ALA A 127 -1.77 8.16 5.26
N LEU A 128 -1.24 7.33 4.39
CA LEU A 128 -0.66 7.79 3.12
C LEU A 128 -1.71 8.52 2.28
N LEU A 129 -2.88 7.92 2.10
CA LEU A 129 -3.95 8.53 1.33
C LEU A 129 -4.35 9.89 1.90
N GLU A 130 -4.58 9.98 3.21
CA GLU A 130 -4.97 11.23 3.87
C GLU A 130 -3.93 12.32 3.68
N ARG A 131 -2.65 11.98 3.83
CA ARG A 131 -1.55 12.93 3.69
C ARG A 131 -1.39 13.39 2.24
N LEU A 132 -1.53 12.49 1.29
CA LEU A 132 -1.52 12.85 -0.13
C LEU A 132 -2.71 13.75 -0.49
N GLN A 133 -3.89 13.47 0.05
CA GLN A 133 -5.07 14.30 -0.17
C GLN A 133 -4.86 15.72 0.36
N LEU A 134 -4.29 15.86 1.55
CA LEU A 134 -4.00 17.17 2.13
C LEU A 134 -3.02 17.97 1.27
N ARG A 135 -2.00 17.32 0.74
CA ARG A 135 -0.99 17.99 -0.10
C ARG A 135 -1.47 18.23 -1.51
N ASN A 136 -2.53 17.54 -1.91
CA ASN A 136 -3.13 17.65 -3.22
C ASN A 136 -4.14 18.79 -3.31
N ALA A 137 -4.49 19.35 -2.18
CA ALA A 137 -5.49 20.41 -2.07
C ALA A 137 -5.01 21.76 -2.64
#